data_24e329379fbdd7d3617a10edd00ecca9
#
_entry.id   24e329379fbdd7d3617a10edd00ecca9
#
_cell.length_a   1.000
_cell.length_b   1.000
_cell.length_c   1.000
_cell.angle_alpha   90.00
_cell.angle_beta   90.00
_cell.angle_gamma   90.00
#
_symmetry.space_group_name_H-M   'P 1'
#
loop_
_entity.id
_entity.type
_entity.pdbx_description
1 polymer ?
#
loop_
_entity_poly.entity_id
_entity_poly.type
_entity_poly.pdbx_seq_one_letter_code
_entity_poly.pdbx_strand_id
1 'polypeptide(L)'
;MKNFLKIAGLILSAIIVIGFVILKILGNRPAAPADYQQTVQTGGNIEKKYMANGPCKVSTHEDSVLQEFGKFIVYYPSEMETSAEKYPVIVMCNGSGTPLSKYPAVAKHMASWGFLVIGTEENYSWNAFGAEMCLRYLERWNENEKIEDTMSIFHQKIDFNRVGVVGHSQGGVGVINAVTDTAHKNVYKAAVSLSPTNKELAHNLLWDYDASLIQIPIMLISGEGGGDDWVVTGEQLQAVYEDIHSNKLMMRRQETVHNEVLYAANGYVTAWFMWLLQDDAYAAEAFTGENPEIVNNHLYQDLKQDLKPYMQ
;
A
#
# COMPACT_ATOMS: atom_id res chain seq x y z
N MET A 1 3.08 46.77 -35.59
CA MET A 1 2.35 46.52 -34.33
C MET A 1 1.42 45.28 -34.40
N LYS A 2 0.47 45.22 -35.36
CA LYS A 2 -0.46 44.05 -35.48
C LYS A 2 0.21 42.67 -35.69
N ASN A 3 1.27 42.61 -36.49
CA ASN A 3 2.02 41.33 -36.74
C ASN A 3 2.84 40.89 -35.51
N PHE A 4 3.39 41.87 -34.77
CA PHE A 4 4.12 41.56 -33.51
C PHE A 4 3.19 40.98 -32.45
N LEU A 5 1.99 41.54 -32.26
CA LEU A 5 0.98 41.05 -31.36
C LEU A 5 0.51 39.63 -31.75
N LYS A 6 0.36 39.33 -33.03
CA LYS A 6 0.00 37.97 -33.49
C LYS A 6 1.10 36.95 -33.21
N ILE A 7 2.38 37.32 -33.46
CA ILE A 7 3.52 36.43 -33.16
C ILE A 7 3.64 36.20 -31.64
N ALA A 8 3.52 37.29 -30.83
CA ALA A 8 3.56 37.16 -29.39
C ALA A 8 2.43 36.27 -28.85
N GLY A 9 1.22 36.40 -29.41
CA GLY A 9 0.07 35.52 -29.05
C GLY A 9 0.29 34.07 -29.41
N LEU A 10 0.88 33.79 -30.58
CA LEU A 10 1.22 32.42 -30.99
C LEU A 10 2.30 31.79 -30.09
N ILE A 11 3.31 32.55 -29.70
CA ILE A 11 4.37 32.08 -28.79
C ILE A 11 3.78 31.77 -27.41
N LEU A 12 2.94 32.66 -26.88
CA LEU A 12 2.27 32.46 -25.58
C LEU A 12 1.38 31.20 -25.59
N SER A 13 0.59 31.03 -26.67
CA SER A 13 -0.24 29.84 -26.84
C SER A 13 0.60 28.55 -26.90
N ALA A 14 1.73 28.57 -27.61
CA ALA A 14 2.64 27.43 -27.68
C ALA A 14 3.25 27.10 -26.31
N ILE A 15 3.66 28.10 -25.52
CA ILE A 15 4.19 27.91 -24.17
C ILE A 15 3.12 27.29 -23.25
N ILE A 16 1.86 27.75 -23.33
CA ILE A 16 0.75 27.21 -22.55
C ILE A 16 0.50 25.74 -22.93
N VAL A 17 0.46 25.43 -24.22
CA VAL A 17 0.26 24.05 -24.71
C VAL A 17 1.42 23.15 -24.27
N ILE A 18 2.67 23.59 -24.41
CA ILE A 18 3.85 22.85 -23.98
C ILE A 18 3.79 22.65 -22.44
N GLY A 19 3.46 23.68 -21.68
CA GLY A 19 3.27 23.59 -20.23
C GLY A 19 2.21 22.56 -19.84
N PHE A 20 1.07 22.56 -20.55
CA PHE A 20 -0.01 21.59 -20.32
C PHE A 20 0.41 20.16 -20.68
N VAL A 21 1.16 19.98 -21.78
CA VAL A 21 1.70 18.67 -22.17
C VAL A 21 2.72 18.16 -21.15
N ILE A 22 3.62 19.03 -20.69
CA ILE A 22 4.59 18.68 -19.63
C ILE A 22 3.89 18.29 -18.34
N LEU A 23 2.89 19.07 -17.89
CA LEU A 23 2.09 18.76 -16.69
C LEU A 23 1.37 17.42 -16.84
N LYS A 24 0.82 17.13 -18.04
CA LYS A 24 0.16 15.85 -18.32
C LYS A 24 1.14 14.68 -18.31
N ILE A 25 2.34 14.85 -18.85
CA ILE A 25 3.40 13.83 -18.84
C ILE A 25 3.88 13.57 -17.40
N LEU A 26 4.13 14.63 -16.63
CA LEU A 26 4.54 14.53 -15.23
C LEU A 26 3.45 13.91 -14.36
N GLY A 27 2.19 14.31 -14.57
CA GLY A 27 1.02 13.76 -13.87
C GLY A 27 0.74 12.29 -14.21
N ASN A 28 1.19 11.79 -15.36
CA ASN A 28 1.03 10.39 -15.77
C ASN A 28 2.20 9.48 -15.40
N ARG A 29 3.26 10.00 -14.78
CA ARG A 29 4.38 9.16 -14.34
C ARG A 29 3.91 8.15 -13.29
N PRO A 30 4.37 6.90 -13.37
CA PRO A 30 4.17 5.94 -12.29
C PRO A 30 4.73 6.48 -10.97
N ALA A 31 4.04 6.19 -9.87
CA ALA A 31 4.50 6.55 -8.52
C ALA A 31 5.60 5.59 -8.00
N ALA A 32 5.74 4.41 -8.63
CA ALA A 32 6.83 3.49 -8.38
C ALA A 32 7.48 3.09 -9.72
N PRO A 33 8.83 3.02 -9.83
CA PRO A 33 9.51 2.48 -10.99
C PRO A 33 9.08 1.04 -11.27
N ALA A 34 9.01 0.66 -12.55
CA ALA A 34 8.58 -0.69 -12.93
C ALA A 34 9.57 -1.80 -12.50
N ASP A 35 10.82 -1.41 -12.29
CA ASP A 35 11.98 -2.26 -11.97
C ASP A 35 12.56 -1.97 -10.59
N TYR A 36 11.80 -1.33 -9.69
CA TYR A 36 12.28 -0.93 -8.36
C TYR A 36 12.86 -2.12 -7.56
N GLN A 37 12.36 -3.34 -7.79
CA GLN A 37 12.88 -4.55 -7.14
C GLN A 37 14.36 -4.83 -7.46
N GLN A 38 14.88 -4.26 -8.57
CA GLN A 38 16.26 -4.43 -9.00
C GLN A 38 17.13 -3.23 -8.59
N THR A 39 16.52 -2.08 -8.35
CA THR A 39 17.23 -0.81 -8.12
C THR A 39 17.24 -0.39 -6.65
N VAL A 40 16.26 -0.82 -5.85
CA VAL A 40 16.22 -0.54 -4.42
C VAL A 40 17.27 -1.35 -3.68
N GLN A 41 18.09 -0.66 -2.90
CA GLN A 41 19.08 -1.30 -2.04
C GLN A 41 18.41 -2.06 -0.90
N THR A 42 18.92 -3.23 -0.56
CA THR A 42 18.49 -4.06 0.58
C THR A 42 19.66 -4.30 1.51
N GLY A 43 19.41 -4.30 2.82
CA GLY A 43 20.45 -4.44 3.85
C GLY A 43 20.51 -5.82 4.49
N GLY A 44 19.56 -6.71 4.16
CA GLY A 44 19.48 -8.06 4.69
C GLY A 44 19.09 -9.11 3.65
N ASN A 45 19.28 -10.37 3.95
CA ASN A 45 18.95 -11.50 3.06
C ASN A 45 17.44 -11.73 2.94
N ILE A 46 16.70 -11.54 4.05
CA ILE A 46 15.24 -11.68 4.08
C ILE A 46 14.62 -10.51 3.32
N GLU A 47 15.06 -9.26 3.61
CA GLU A 47 14.64 -8.09 2.85
C GLU A 47 14.88 -8.29 1.36
N LYS A 48 16.07 -8.76 0.97
CA LYS A 48 16.44 -9.03 -0.44
C LYS A 48 15.56 -10.09 -1.07
N LYS A 49 15.27 -11.19 -0.36
CA LYS A 49 14.40 -12.25 -0.87
C LYS A 49 13.01 -11.70 -1.20
N TYR A 50 12.40 -10.98 -0.25
CA TYR A 50 11.04 -10.49 -0.42
C TYR A 50 10.94 -9.17 -1.18
N MET A 51 12.05 -8.50 -1.49
CA MET A 51 12.13 -7.43 -2.47
C MET A 51 12.10 -7.96 -3.91
N ALA A 52 12.63 -9.15 -4.16
CA ALA A 52 12.53 -9.77 -5.48
C ALA A 52 11.08 -10.20 -5.78
N ASN A 53 10.75 -10.33 -7.07
CA ASN A 53 9.46 -10.89 -7.45
C ASN A 53 9.32 -12.33 -6.93
N GLY A 54 8.12 -12.68 -6.48
CA GLY A 54 7.78 -14.04 -6.10
C GLY A 54 7.64 -15.00 -7.30
N PRO A 55 7.35 -16.27 -7.04
CA PRO A 55 7.32 -17.31 -8.08
C PRO A 55 6.07 -17.28 -8.96
N CYS A 56 4.98 -16.59 -8.53
CA CYS A 56 3.71 -16.62 -9.24
C CYS A 56 3.71 -15.67 -10.43
N LYS A 57 3.16 -16.13 -11.56
CA LYS A 57 2.74 -15.24 -12.64
C LYS A 57 1.52 -14.45 -12.18
N VAL A 58 1.39 -13.21 -12.64
CA VAL A 58 0.33 -12.29 -12.20
C VAL A 58 -0.62 -11.98 -13.34
N SER A 59 -1.90 -12.21 -13.09
CA SER A 59 -3.02 -11.75 -13.91
C SER A 59 -3.63 -10.48 -13.31
N THR A 60 -4.43 -9.77 -14.11
CA THR A 60 -5.11 -8.53 -13.70
C THR A 60 -6.57 -8.59 -14.11
N HIS A 61 -7.46 -8.22 -13.20
CA HIS A 61 -8.88 -8.03 -13.46
C HIS A 61 -9.25 -6.58 -13.11
N GLU A 62 -9.98 -5.92 -14.00
CA GLU A 62 -10.47 -4.56 -13.79
C GLU A 62 -11.98 -4.52 -13.98
N ASP A 63 -12.67 -3.85 -13.06
CA ASP A 63 -14.11 -3.66 -13.14
C ASP A 63 -14.45 -2.19 -12.93
N SER A 64 -15.04 -1.57 -13.96
CA SER A 64 -15.40 -0.16 -13.94
C SER A 64 -16.73 0.03 -13.22
N VAL A 65 -16.80 1.04 -12.35
CA VAL A 65 -17.99 1.38 -11.57
C VAL A 65 -18.33 2.84 -11.74
N LEU A 66 -19.61 3.16 -11.61
CA LEU A 66 -20.13 4.54 -11.76
C LEU A 66 -19.99 5.40 -10.50
N GLN A 67 -19.11 4.99 -9.57
CA GLN A 67 -18.85 5.72 -8.33
C GLN A 67 -17.55 6.54 -8.42
N GLU A 68 -17.35 7.43 -7.44
CA GLU A 68 -16.20 8.35 -7.39
C GLU A 68 -14.84 7.65 -7.37
N PHE A 69 -14.76 6.39 -6.94
CA PHE A 69 -13.54 5.60 -6.95
C PHE A 69 -13.22 4.96 -8.32
N GLY A 70 -14.05 5.17 -9.35
CA GLY A 70 -13.79 4.90 -10.77
C GLY A 70 -13.78 3.43 -11.16
N LYS A 71 -12.96 2.59 -10.57
CA LYS A 71 -12.90 1.14 -10.81
C LYS A 71 -12.19 0.40 -9.68
N PHE A 72 -12.46 -0.91 -9.61
CA PHE A 72 -11.63 -1.86 -8.89
C PHE A 72 -10.55 -2.42 -9.82
N ILE A 73 -9.34 -2.55 -9.29
CA ILE A 73 -8.23 -3.23 -9.97
C ILE A 73 -7.76 -4.35 -9.05
N VAL A 74 -7.74 -5.58 -9.57
CA VAL A 74 -7.31 -6.78 -8.84
C VAL A 74 -6.13 -7.40 -9.56
N TYR A 75 -5.00 -7.54 -8.87
CA TYR A 75 -3.85 -8.32 -9.29
C TYR A 75 -3.84 -9.63 -8.51
N TYR A 76 -3.66 -10.76 -9.19
CA TYR A 76 -3.75 -12.06 -8.55
C TYR A 76 -2.83 -13.09 -9.23
N PRO A 77 -2.41 -14.15 -8.52
CA PRO A 77 -1.67 -15.26 -9.12
C PRO A 77 -2.49 -15.90 -10.25
N SER A 78 -1.91 -16.00 -11.46
CA SER A 78 -2.63 -16.52 -12.65
C SER A 78 -3.16 -17.93 -12.44
N GLU A 79 -2.52 -18.73 -11.60
CA GLU A 79 -2.94 -20.08 -11.22
C GLU A 79 -4.29 -20.11 -10.50
N MET A 80 -4.71 -19.00 -9.88
CA MET A 80 -6.00 -18.86 -9.24
C MET A 80 -7.18 -19.16 -10.21
N GLU A 81 -7.01 -18.91 -11.50
CA GLU A 81 -8.05 -19.16 -12.50
C GLU A 81 -8.47 -20.64 -12.56
N THR A 82 -7.51 -21.55 -12.33
CA THR A 82 -7.71 -23.01 -12.43
C THR A 82 -7.61 -23.74 -11.09
N SER A 83 -7.07 -23.11 -10.06
CA SER A 83 -6.92 -23.68 -8.71
C SER A 83 -8.24 -23.68 -7.94
N ALA A 84 -8.41 -24.64 -7.03
CA ALA A 84 -9.47 -24.64 -6.02
C ALA A 84 -9.01 -24.04 -4.67
N GLU A 85 -7.75 -23.63 -4.58
CA GLU A 85 -7.16 -23.06 -3.35
C GLU A 85 -7.73 -21.68 -3.04
N LYS A 86 -7.71 -21.32 -1.76
CA LYS A 86 -8.06 -19.97 -1.30
C LYS A 86 -6.80 -19.11 -1.12
N TYR A 87 -6.90 -17.87 -1.56
CA TYR A 87 -5.79 -16.94 -1.59
C TYR A 87 -5.96 -15.82 -0.55
N PRO A 88 -4.90 -15.47 0.19
CA PRO A 88 -4.90 -14.33 1.08
C PRO A 88 -5.04 -13.02 0.30
N VAL A 89 -5.57 -11.99 0.95
CA VAL A 89 -5.88 -10.70 0.33
C VAL A 89 -5.01 -9.59 0.89
N ILE A 90 -4.57 -8.67 0.05
CA ILE A 90 -4.04 -7.37 0.45
C ILE A 90 -4.90 -6.27 -0.16
N VAL A 91 -5.43 -5.40 0.69
CA VAL A 91 -6.17 -4.20 0.27
C VAL A 91 -5.21 -3.01 0.24
N MET A 92 -5.22 -2.24 -0.86
CA MET A 92 -4.38 -1.07 -1.06
C MET A 92 -5.15 0.21 -0.76
N CYS A 93 -4.66 1.05 0.16
CA CYS A 93 -5.16 2.40 0.42
C CYS A 93 -4.27 3.42 -0.31
N ASN A 94 -4.87 4.19 -1.20
CA ASN A 94 -4.16 5.12 -2.07
C ASN A 94 -3.63 6.35 -1.31
N GLY A 95 -2.47 6.87 -1.70
CA GLY A 95 -2.03 8.21 -1.30
C GLY A 95 -2.80 9.31 -2.05
N SER A 96 -2.68 10.57 -1.60
CA SER A 96 -3.32 11.71 -2.22
C SER A 96 -2.97 11.82 -3.71
N GLY A 97 -3.99 11.76 -4.57
CA GLY A 97 -3.82 11.84 -6.03
C GLY A 97 -3.00 10.70 -6.65
N THR A 98 -2.82 9.60 -5.92
CA THR A 98 -2.01 8.45 -6.34
C THR A 98 -2.87 7.19 -6.36
N PRO A 99 -3.80 7.03 -7.32
CA PRO A 99 -4.63 5.84 -7.46
C PRO A 99 -3.79 4.60 -7.78
N LEU A 100 -4.37 3.40 -7.59
CA LEU A 100 -3.66 2.12 -7.77
C LEU A 100 -3.01 1.97 -9.14
N SER A 101 -3.62 2.51 -10.20
CA SER A 101 -3.05 2.53 -11.56
C SER A 101 -1.72 3.27 -11.68
N LYS A 102 -1.34 4.09 -10.69
CA LYS A 102 -0.05 4.80 -10.66
C LYS A 102 1.10 3.95 -10.13
N TYR A 103 0.83 2.86 -9.43
CA TYR A 103 1.87 2.00 -8.84
C TYR A 103 1.60 0.50 -9.05
N PRO A 104 1.27 0.08 -10.31
CA PRO A 104 0.97 -1.32 -10.60
C PRO A 104 2.14 -2.26 -10.29
N ALA A 105 3.39 -1.78 -10.32
CA ALA A 105 4.57 -2.57 -10.00
C ALA A 105 4.55 -3.08 -8.56
N VAL A 106 4.09 -2.25 -7.60
CA VAL A 106 3.97 -2.62 -6.18
C VAL A 106 2.90 -3.68 -5.98
N ALA A 107 1.72 -3.49 -6.57
CA ALA A 107 0.63 -4.47 -6.46
C ALA A 107 0.98 -5.80 -7.14
N LYS A 108 1.56 -5.77 -8.34
CA LYS A 108 2.03 -6.98 -9.04
C LYS A 108 3.12 -7.72 -8.26
N HIS A 109 4.01 -6.98 -7.62
CA HIS A 109 5.04 -7.60 -6.78
C HIS A 109 4.41 -8.40 -5.63
N MET A 110 3.49 -7.82 -4.87
CA MET A 110 2.79 -8.54 -3.80
C MET A 110 1.98 -9.73 -4.35
N ALA A 111 1.29 -9.56 -5.48
CA ALA A 111 0.55 -10.65 -6.12
C ALA A 111 1.47 -11.79 -6.58
N SER A 112 2.71 -11.50 -6.97
CA SER A 112 3.70 -12.53 -7.32
C SER A 112 4.09 -13.43 -6.15
N TRP A 113 3.85 -12.97 -4.91
CA TRP A 113 4.05 -13.73 -3.67
C TRP A 113 2.80 -14.49 -3.20
N GLY A 114 1.79 -14.64 -4.06
CA GLY A 114 0.62 -15.47 -3.78
C GLY A 114 -0.58 -14.71 -3.19
N PHE A 115 -0.55 -13.39 -3.17
CA PHE A 115 -1.68 -12.58 -2.69
C PHE A 115 -2.65 -12.19 -3.82
N LEU A 116 -3.93 -12.12 -3.50
CA LEU A 116 -4.87 -11.31 -4.26
C LEU A 116 -4.75 -9.87 -3.76
N VAL A 117 -4.36 -8.94 -4.62
CA VAL A 117 -4.14 -7.54 -4.29
C VAL A 117 -5.20 -6.69 -4.95
N ILE A 118 -5.96 -5.93 -4.16
CA ILE A 118 -7.07 -5.10 -4.65
C ILE A 118 -6.95 -3.65 -4.20
N GLY A 119 -7.37 -2.75 -5.04
CA GLY A 119 -7.55 -1.33 -4.73
C GLY A 119 -8.40 -0.63 -5.77
N THR A 120 -8.50 0.70 -5.64
CA THR A 120 -9.39 1.53 -6.44
C THR A 120 -8.64 2.65 -7.15
N GLU A 121 -9.36 3.44 -7.96
CA GLU A 121 -8.86 4.66 -8.60
C GLU A 121 -9.21 5.93 -7.78
N GLU A 122 -9.65 5.79 -6.54
CA GLU A 122 -9.94 6.97 -5.71
C GLU A 122 -8.68 7.81 -5.43
N ASN A 123 -8.88 9.12 -5.32
CA ASN A 123 -7.80 10.07 -5.01
C ASN A 123 -7.66 10.37 -3.50
N TYR A 124 -8.64 9.96 -2.70
CA TYR A 124 -8.74 10.29 -1.27
C TYR A 124 -9.20 9.07 -0.48
N SER A 125 -8.25 8.37 0.17
CA SER A 125 -8.55 7.12 0.88
C SER A 125 -8.41 7.21 2.40
N TRP A 126 -8.23 8.40 2.96
CA TRP A 126 -8.04 8.61 4.41
C TRP A 126 -9.18 8.02 5.27
N ASN A 127 -10.41 8.03 4.79
CA ASN A 127 -11.59 7.50 5.48
C ASN A 127 -11.79 5.98 5.29
N ALA A 128 -10.87 5.31 4.58
CA ALA A 128 -10.93 3.89 4.26
C ALA A 128 -12.18 3.45 3.45
N PHE A 129 -12.92 4.38 2.83
CA PHE A 129 -14.12 4.03 2.07
C PHE A 129 -13.80 3.08 0.91
N GLY A 130 -12.74 3.35 0.12
CA GLY A 130 -12.31 2.46 -0.95
C GLY A 130 -11.88 1.07 -0.45
N ALA A 131 -11.22 1.00 0.73
CA ALA A 131 -10.86 -0.27 1.34
C ALA A 131 -12.09 -1.09 1.75
N GLU A 132 -13.09 -0.46 2.36
CA GLU A 132 -14.38 -1.09 2.67
C GLU A 132 -15.09 -1.59 1.40
N MET A 133 -15.09 -0.78 0.33
CA MET A 133 -15.71 -1.17 -0.93
C MET A 133 -14.96 -2.29 -1.65
N CYS A 134 -13.63 -2.37 -1.52
CA CYS A 134 -12.84 -3.50 -2.01
C CYS A 134 -13.28 -4.82 -1.36
N LEU A 135 -13.47 -4.84 -0.05
CA LEU A 135 -13.93 -6.06 0.65
C LEU A 135 -15.32 -6.46 0.21
N ARG A 136 -16.28 -5.54 0.13
CA ARG A 136 -17.64 -5.80 -0.38
C ARG A 136 -17.64 -6.31 -1.82
N TYR A 137 -16.78 -5.77 -2.65
CA TYR A 137 -16.60 -6.24 -4.03
C TYR A 137 -16.12 -7.70 -4.04
N LEU A 138 -15.09 -8.01 -3.26
CA LEU A 138 -14.54 -9.35 -3.16
C LEU A 138 -15.54 -10.35 -2.57
N GLU A 139 -16.33 -9.98 -1.55
CA GLU A 139 -17.39 -10.80 -0.99
C GLU A 139 -18.42 -11.18 -2.07
N ARG A 140 -18.93 -10.18 -2.79
CA ARG A 140 -19.88 -10.40 -3.87
C ARG A 140 -19.35 -11.37 -4.93
N TRP A 141 -18.07 -11.21 -5.34
CA TRP A 141 -17.44 -12.06 -6.36
C TRP A 141 -17.07 -13.45 -5.84
N ASN A 142 -16.79 -13.57 -4.55
CA ASN A 142 -16.50 -14.85 -3.91
C ASN A 142 -17.76 -15.70 -3.66
N GLU A 143 -18.88 -15.07 -3.33
CA GLU A 143 -20.15 -15.74 -3.05
C GLU A 143 -20.89 -16.20 -4.31
N ASN A 144 -20.73 -15.51 -5.41
CA ASN A 144 -21.46 -15.76 -6.64
C ASN A 144 -20.57 -16.42 -7.70
N GLU A 145 -20.99 -17.57 -8.21
CA GLU A 145 -20.35 -18.25 -9.33
C GLU A 145 -20.39 -17.39 -10.60
N LYS A 146 -21.45 -16.59 -10.75
CA LYS A 146 -21.69 -15.72 -11.89
C LYS A 146 -22.26 -14.38 -11.44
N ILE A 147 -21.71 -13.29 -11.98
CA ILE A 147 -22.24 -11.94 -11.79
C ILE A 147 -22.64 -11.43 -13.17
N GLU A 148 -23.95 -11.09 -13.33
CA GLU A 148 -24.55 -10.79 -14.63
C GLU A 148 -24.30 -11.98 -15.59
N ASP A 149 -23.58 -11.77 -16.68
CA ASP A 149 -23.23 -12.83 -17.62
C ASP A 149 -21.76 -13.28 -17.52
N THR A 150 -21.02 -12.82 -16.51
CA THR A 150 -19.59 -13.09 -16.34
C THR A 150 -19.35 -14.11 -15.23
N MET A 151 -18.62 -15.20 -15.54
CA MET A 151 -18.18 -16.18 -14.56
C MET A 151 -17.17 -15.54 -13.61
N SER A 152 -17.35 -15.73 -12.31
CA SER A 152 -16.44 -15.22 -11.30
C SER A 152 -15.17 -16.07 -11.20
N ILE A 153 -14.03 -15.49 -11.55
CA ILE A 153 -12.72 -16.11 -11.33
C ILE A 153 -12.38 -16.22 -9.83
N PHE A 154 -13.08 -15.46 -8.98
CA PHE A 154 -12.83 -15.39 -7.53
C PHE A 154 -13.80 -16.27 -6.71
N HIS A 155 -14.77 -16.95 -7.35
CA HIS A 155 -15.78 -17.73 -6.66
C HIS A 155 -15.16 -18.78 -5.73
N GLN A 156 -15.44 -18.69 -4.41
CA GLN A 156 -14.94 -19.55 -3.35
C GLN A 156 -13.40 -19.61 -3.19
N LYS A 157 -12.67 -18.65 -3.78
CA LYS A 157 -11.20 -18.64 -3.79
C LYS A 157 -10.58 -17.56 -2.92
N ILE A 158 -11.36 -16.80 -2.18
CA ILE A 158 -10.87 -15.74 -1.31
C ILE A 158 -10.83 -16.23 0.14
N ASP A 159 -9.67 -16.03 0.79
CA ASP A 159 -9.52 -16.32 2.22
C ASP A 159 -9.71 -15.06 3.07
N PHE A 160 -10.93 -14.81 3.50
CA PHE A 160 -11.23 -13.69 4.40
C PHE A 160 -10.66 -13.85 5.82
N ASN A 161 -10.06 -14.98 6.18
CA ASN A 161 -9.31 -15.13 7.43
C ASN A 161 -7.86 -14.65 7.30
N ARG A 162 -7.39 -14.32 6.09
CA ARG A 162 -6.02 -13.89 5.79
C ARG A 162 -6.04 -12.62 4.96
N VAL A 163 -6.50 -11.52 5.56
CA VAL A 163 -6.62 -10.22 4.90
C VAL A 163 -5.67 -9.22 5.53
N GLY A 164 -4.85 -8.58 4.72
CA GLY A 164 -3.98 -7.46 5.09
C GLY A 164 -4.40 -6.16 4.43
N VAL A 165 -3.91 -5.05 4.97
CA VAL A 165 -4.10 -3.72 4.40
C VAL A 165 -2.79 -2.94 4.42
N VAL A 166 -2.50 -2.25 3.32
CA VAL A 166 -1.33 -1.37 3.20
C VAL A 166 -1.69 -0.07 2.50
N GLY A 167 -1.07 1.02 2.92
CA GLY A 167 -1.27 2.31 2.28
C GLY A 167 -0.17 3.30 2.62
N HIS A 168 -0.01 4.31 1.75
CA HIS A 168 1.06 5.30 1.83
C HIS A 168 0.49 6.71 1.98
N SER A 169 1.14 7.55 2.78
CA SER A 169 0.77 8.95 2.97
C SER A 169 -0.65 9.07 3.54
N GLN A 170 -1.57 9.75 2.84
CA GLN A 170 -2.99 9.75 3.17
C GLN A 170 -3.55 8.32 3.28
N GLY A 171 -3.11 7.40 2.40
CA GLY A 171 -3.46 5.99 2.48
C GLY A 171 -2.94 5.30 3.75
N GLY A 172 -1.85 5.80 4.34
CA GLY A 172 -1.39 5.35 5.66
C GLY A 172 -2.38 5.69 6.78
N VAL A 173 -3.05 6.85 6.71
CA VAL A 173 -4.21 7.17 7.55
C VAL A 173 -5.39 6.25 7.24
N GLY A 174 -5.66 6.02 5.94
CA GLY A 174 -6.69 5.09 5.48
C GLY A 174 -6.51 3.67 6.03
N VAL A 175 -5.26 3.19 6.15
CA VAL A 175 -4.96 1.90 6.81
C VAL A 175 -5.44 1.89 8.26
N ILE A 176 -5.13 2.93 9.03
CA ILE A 176 -5.56 3.02 10.44
C ILE A 176 -7.08 3.02 10.53
N ASN A 177 -7.75 3.84 9.73
CA ASN A 177 -9.21 3.91 9.71
C ASN A 177 -9.85 2.61 9.17
N ALA A 178 -9.23 1.90 8.22
CA ALA A 178 -9.72 0.60 7.75
C ALA A 178 -9.82 -0.44 8.88
N VAL A 179 -8.85 -0.45 9.78
CA VAL A 179 -8.78 -1.44 10.88
C VAL A 179 -9.46 -0.96 12.17
N THR A 180 -9.96 0.29 12.22
CA THR A 180 -10.57 0.85 13.43
C THR A 180 -12.02 1.31 13.25
N ASP A 181 -12.40 1.82 12.06
CA ASP A 181 -13.66 2.55 11.86
C ASP A 181 -14.52 2.07 10.66
N THR A 182 -14.17 0.95 10.00
CA THR A 182 -15.00 0.39 8.92
C THR A 182 -15.90 -0.74 9.39
N ALA A 183 -16.91 -1.09 8.61
CA ALA A 183 -17.81 -2.22 8.91
C ALA A 183 -17.04 -3.56 8.89
N HIS A 184 -16.06 -3.70 8.00
CA HIS A 184 -15.24 -4.91 7.85
C HIS A 184 -13.92 -4.87 8.63
N LYS A 185 -13.72 -3.94 9.57
CA LYS A 185 -12.45 -3.80 10.32
C LYS A 185 -11.93 -5.10 10.97
N ASN A 186 -12.80 -5.99 11.39
CA ASN A 186 -12.42 -7.26 12.03
C ASN A 186 -11.92 -8.34 11.05
N VAL A 187 -12.05 -8.13 9.74
CA VAL A 187 -11.56 -9.04 8.70
C VAL A 187 -10.04 -8.95 8.60
N TYR A 188 -9.46 -7.77 8.83
CA TYR A 188 -8.03 -7.55 8.73
C TYR A 188 -7.25 -8.29 9.82
N LYS A 189 -6.09 -8.88 9.45
CA LYS A 189 -5.18 -9.63 10.33
C LYS A 189 -3.79 -9.02 10.41
N ALA A 190 -3.42 -8.18 9.45
CA ALA A 190 -2.15 -7.47 9.41
C ALA A 190 -2.31 -6.12 8.72
N ALA A 191 -1.57 -5.12 9.17
CA ALA A 191 -1.58 -3.79 8.60
C ALA A 191 -0.16 -3.25 8.39
N VAL A 192 0.02 -2.42 7.34
CA VAL A 192 1.24 -1.66 7.11
C VAL A 192 0.87 -0.23 6.73
N SER A 193 1.32 0.73 7.52
CA SER A 193 1.10 2.16 7.26
C SER A 193 2.42 2.83 6.91
N LEU A 194 2.53 3.29 5.66
CA LEU A 194 3.73 3.89 5.09
C LEU A 194 3.61 5.41 5.12
N SER A 195 4.53 6.09 5.81
CA SER A 195 4.56 7.55 5.98
C SER A 195 3.17 8.13 6.26
N PRO A 196 2.42 7.64 7.28
CA PRO A 196 1.08 8.15 7.57
C PRO A 196 1.14 9.65 7.87
N THR A 197 0.18 10.42 7.37
CA THR A 197 0.05 11.84 7.75
C THR A 197 -0.02 11.94 9.28
N ASN A 198 0.83 12.78 9.88
CA ASN A 198 0.86 12.95 11.34
C ASN A 198 -0.47 13.49 11.88
N LYS A 199 -0.74 13.28 13.16
CA LYS A 199 -2.04 13.59 13.78
C LYS A 199 -2.46 15.05 13.64
N GLU A 200 -1.54 16.00 13.81
CA GLU A 200 -1.84 17.43 13.73
C GLU A 200 -2.22 17.82 12.29
N LEU A 201 -1.41 17.40 11.32
CA LEU A 201 -1.69 17.67 9.91
C LEU A 201 -2.97 16.95 9.46
N ALA A 202 -3.19 15.71 9.89
CA ALA A 202 -4.42 14.97 9.59
C ALA A 202 -5.65 15.68 10.16
N HIS A 203 -5.60 16.15 11.41
CA HIS A 203 -6.68 16.93 12.02
C HIS A 203 -6.99 18.22 11.23
N ASN A 204 -5.96 18.96 10.83
CA ASN A 204 -6.12 20.18 10.04
C ASN A 204 -6.72 19.93 8.64
N LEU A 205 -6.56 18.71 8.11
CA LEU A 205 -7.12 18.26 6.84
C LEU A 205 -8.47 17.54 6.99
N LEU A 206 -8.99 17.39 8.20
CA LEU A 206 -10.20 16.61 8.53
C LEU A 206 -10.04 15.11 8.19
N TRP A 207 -8.84 14.58 8.38
CA TRP A 207 -8.47 13.16 8.17
C TRP A 207 -8.20 12.48 9.51
N ASP A 208 -8.98 12.77 10.52
CA ASP A 208 -8.78 12.26 11.87
C ASP A 208 -8.70 10.73 11.90
N TYR A 209 -7.88 10.22 12.79
CA TYR A 209 -7.73 8.79 13.07
C TYR A 209 -7.35 8.55 14.53
N ASP A 210 -7.66 7.36 15.03
CA ASP A 210 -7.32 6.94 16.39
C ASP A 210 -6.53 5.61 16.39
N ALA A 211 -5.20 5.72 16.49
CA ALA A 211 -4.31 4.57 16.50
C ALA A 211 -4.45 3.70 17.74
N SER A 212 -5.03 4.22 18.84
CA SER A 212 -5.26 3.45 20.09
C SER A 212 -6.28 2.34 19.93
N LEU A 213 -7.12 2.41 18.91
CA LEU A 213 -8.15 1.41 18.61
C LEU A 213 -7.65 0.23 17.78
N ILE A 214 -6.39 0.25 17.33
CA ILE A 214 -5.81 -0.84 16.53
C ILE A 214 -5.64 -2.09 17.39
N GLN A 215 -6.22 -3.21 16.94
CA GLN A 215 -6.19 -4.49 17.66
C GLN A 215 -5.39 -5.59 16.96
N ILE A 216 -4.88 -5.33 15.77
CA ILE A 216 -4.13 -6.28 14.94
C ILE A 216 -2.66 -5.87 14.84
N PRO A 217 -1.75 -6.77 14.45
CA PRO A 217 -0.36 -6.41 14.18
C PRO A 217 -0.24 -5.33 13.12
N ILE A 218 0.53 -4.28 13.41
CA ILE A 218 0.78 -3.17 12.49
C ILE A 218 2.26 -2.80 12.42
N MET A 219 2.73 -2.54 11.20
CA MET A 219 4.04 -1.99 10.93
C MET A 219 3.91 -0.56 10.42
N LEU A 220 4.65 0.37 11.04
CA LEU A 220 4.74 1.77 10.66
C LEU A 220 6.12 2.01 10.04
N ILE A 221 6.17 2.53 8.83
CA ILE A 221 7.43 2.88 8.17
C ILE A 221 7.34 4.30 7.63
N SER A 222 8.36 5.13 7.85
CA SER A 222 8.52 6.40 7.13
C SER A 222 9.91 6.50 6.50
N GLY A 223 10.11 7.53 5.69
CA GLY A 223 11.40 7.88 5.13
C GLY A 223 12.16 8.86 6.02
N GLU A 224 13.17 9.46 5.42
CA GLU A 224 14.01 10.49 6.02
C GLU A 224 14.23 11.62 5.02
N GLY A 225 13.71 12.81 5.32
CA GLY A 225 13.79 13.98 4.43
C GLY A 225 12.74 13.98 3.32
N GLY A 226 12.86 14.94 2.41
CA GLY A 226 12.12 15.02 1.14
C GLY A 226 10.61 14.79 1.21
N GLY A 227 9.88 15.53 2.04
CA GLY A 227 8.43 15.39 2.22
C GLY A 227 8.06 14.80 3.57
N ASP A 228 8.75 13.78 4.08
CA ASP A 228 8.52 13.26 5.43
C ASP A 228 8.93 14.25 6.52
N ASP A 229 9.74 15.26 6.20
CA ASP A 229 10.02 16.38 7.11
C ASP A 229 8.78 17.15 7.56
N TRP A 230 7.70 17.09 6.80
CA TRP A 230 6.44 17.77 7.13
C TRP A 230 5.21 16.82 7.13
N VAL A 231 5.25 15.67 6.47
CA VAL A 231 4.16 14.68 6.51
C VAL A 231 4.19 13.92 7.84
N VAL A 232 5.32 13.34 8.20
CA VAL A 232 5.53 12.63 9.47
C VAL A 232 7.01 12.57 9.83
N THR A 233 7.44 13.36 10.80
CA THR A 233 8.79 13.26 11.36
C THR A 233 8.96 11.98 12.19
N GLY A 234 10.22 11.63 12.55
CA GLY A 234 10.48 10.48 13.43
C GLY A 234 9.76 10.57 14.77
N GLU A 235 9.72 11.76 15.39
CA GLU A 235 9.00 11.99 16.65
C GLU A 235 7.51 11.83 16.50
N GLN A 236 6.94 12.32 15.39
CA GLN A 236 5.51 12.20 15.11
C GLN A 236 5.11 10.75 14.80
N LEU A 237 5.95 9.99 14.07
CA LEU A 237 5.72 8.56 13.84
C LEU A 237 5.78 7.78 15.15
N GLN A 238 6.76 8.12 16.03
CA GLN A 238 6.87 7.55 17.35
C GLN A 238 5.61 7.81 18.19
N ALA A 239 5.04 9.02 18.15
CA ALA A 239 3.81 9.34 18.85
C ALA A 239 2.63 8.47 18.37
N VAL A 240 2.53 8.20 17.06
CA VAL A 240 1.53 7.23 16.53
C VAL A 240 1.80 5.83 17.05
N TYR A 241 3.07 5.38 17.06
CA TYR A 241 3.47 4.08 17.59
C TYR A 241 3.13 3.94 19.07
N GLU A 242 3.34 4.95 19.88
CA GLU A 242 3.08 4.93 21.33
C GLU A 242 1.60 4.75 21.68
N ASP A 243 0.70 5.29 20.84
CA ASP A 243 -0.74 5.10 21.03
C ASP A 243 -1.23 3.66 20.77
N ILE A 244 -0.53 2.88 19.96
CA ILE A 244 -0.94 1.54 19.57
C ILE A 244 -0.69 0.57 20.74
N HIS A 245 -1.64 -0.29 21.06
CA HIS A 245 -1.57 -1.26 22.15
C HIS A 245 -1.47 -2.73 21.69
N SER A 246 -1.62 -2.98 20.39
CA SER A 246 -1.44 -4.30 19.78
C SER A 246 0.02 -4.57 19.44
N ASN A 247 0.32 -5.73 18.83
CA ASN A 247 1.64 -6.02 18.26
C ASN A 247 2.01 -4.96 17.23
N LYS A 248 3.16 -4.32 17.40
CA LYS A 248 3.55 -3.16 16.62
C LYS A 248 5.05 -3.09 16.36
N LEU A 249 5.39 -2.54 15.22
CA LEU A 249 6.76 -2.23 14.83
C LEU A 249 6.76 -0.86 14.16
N MET A 250 7.78 -0.03 14.45
CA MET A 250 8.05 1.18 13.68
C MET A 250 9.52 1.27 13.29
N MET A 251 9.79 1.90 12.16
CA MET A 251 11.13 2.21 11.70
C MET A 251 11.11 3.33 10.66
N ARG A 252 12.26 3.94 10.43
CA ARG A 252 12.46 4.92 9.36
C ARG A 252 13.53 4.43 8.40
N ARG A 253 13.25 4.50 7.10
CA ARG A 253 14.24 4.15 6.08
C ARG A 253 15.13 5.34 5.78
N GLN A 254 16.45 5.17 5.94
CA GLN A 254 17.45 6.20 5.67
C GLN A 254 17.50 6.58 4.20
N GLU A 255 17.87 7.82 3.90
CA GLU A 255 18.04 8.37 2.55
C GLU A 255 16.85 8.12 1.61
N THR A 256 15.64 7.97 2.16
CA THR A 256 14.41 7.66 1.40
C THR A 256 13.43 8.80 1.54
N VAL A 257 13.07 9.43 0.42
CA VAL A 257 12.08 10.53 0.41
C VAL A 257 10.66 9.99 0.47
N HIS A 258 9.70 10.85 0.87
CA HIS A 258 8.30 10.49 1.11
C HIS A 258 7.70 9.54 0.05
N ASN A 259 7.78 9.93 -1.22
CA ASN A 259 7.16 9.14 -2.30
C ASN A 259 7.84 7.78 -2.54
N GLU A 260 9.10 7.64 -2.16
CA GLU A 260 9.86 6.41 -2.36
C GLU A 260 9.52 5.35 -1.31
N VAL A 261 9.03 5.75 -0.13
CA VAL A 261 8.62 4.82 0.93
C VAL A 261 7.58 3.82 0.41
N LEU A 262 6.73 4.25 -0.54
CA LEU A 262 5.73 3.39 -1.20
C LEU A 262 6.31 2.07 -1.74
N TYR A 263 7.58 2.07 -2.19
CA TYR A 263 8.21 0.89 -2.79
C TYR A 263 9.56 0.52 -2.18
N ALA A 264 10.27 1.48 -1.57
CA ALA A 264 11.62 1.25 -1.06
C ALA A 264 11.66 0.26 0.12
N ALA A 265 10.61 0.21 0.94
CA ALA A 265 10.50 -0.72 2.07
C ALA A 265 9.80 -2.04 1.70
N ASN A 266 9.48 -2.27 0.43
CA ASN A 266 8.57 -3.35 0.02
C ASN A 266 9.11 -4.77 0.32
N GLY A 267 10.41 -4.94 0.50
CA GLY A 267 10.98 -6.20 0.97
C GLY A 267 10.44 -6.60 2.35
N TYR A 268 10.52 -5.71 3.33
CA TYR A 268 9.95 -5.98 4.66
C TYR A 268 8.43 -5.91 4.69
N VAL A 269 7.79 -5.05 3.88
CA VAL A 269 6.32 -5.04 3.75
C VAL A 269 5.82 -6.40 3.28
N THR A 270 6.46 -6.98 2.26
CA THR A 270 6.11 -8.31 1.76
C THR A 270 6.41 -9.39 2.79
N ALA A 271 7.59 -9.36 3.44
CA ALA A 271 7.93 -10.31 4.50
C ALA A 271 6.91 -10.27 5.67
N TRP A 272 6.43 -9.08 6.05
CA TRP A 272 5.40 -8.90 7.08
C TRP A 272 4.11 -9.65 6.74
N PHE A 273 3.62 -9.48 5.51
CA PHE A 273 2.41 -10.18 5.06
C PHE A 273 2.64 -11.68 4.84
N MET A 274 3.82 -12.10 4.34
CA MET A 274 4.18 -13.51 4.23
C MET A 274 4.16 -14.20 5.60
N TRP A 275 4.74 -13.57 6.61
CA TRP A 275 4.71 -14.07 7.99
C TRP A 275 3.29 -14.18 8.53
N LEU A 276 2.55 -13.06 8.52
CA LEU A 276 1.28 -12.96 9.27
C LEU A 276 0.06 -13.55 8.53
N LEU A 277 0.13 -13.67 7.20
CA LEU A 277 -0.98 -14.13 6.38
C LEU A 277 -0.72 -15.46 5.67
N GLN A 278 0.54 -15.89 5.56
CA GLN A 278 0.90 -17.15 4.92
C GLN A 278 1.76 -18.05 5.81
N ASP A 279 1.93 -17.71 7.10
CA ASP A 279 2.67 -18.48 8.11
C ASP A 279 4.13 -18.79 7.68
N ASP A 280 4.75 -17.89 6.86
CA ASP A 280 6.13 -18.08 6.38
C ASP A 280 7.12 -17.85 7.53
N ALA A 281 7.67 -18.95 8.06
CA ALA A 281 8.60 -18.92 9.17
C ALA A 281 9.91 -18.20 8.84
N TYR A 282 10.38 -18.25 7.59
CA TYR A 282 11.58 -17.52 7.18
C TYR A 282 11.33 -16.00 7.12
N ALA A 283 10.15 -15.59 6.69
CA ALA A 283 9.75 -14.17 6.74
C ALA A 283 9.66 -13.67 8.19
N ALA A 284 9.20 -14.51 9.13
CA ALA A 284 9.12 -14.17 10.55
C ALA A 284 10.49 -13.84 11.16
N GLU A 285 11.58 -14.47 10.71
CA GLU A 285 12.94 -14.22 11.19
C GLU A 285 13.41 -12.78 10.92
N ALA A 286 12.76 -12.07 10.01
CA ALA A 286 13.03 -10.63 9.81
C ALA A 286 12.70 -9.81 11.06
N PHE A 287 11.70 -10.22 11.84
CA PHE A 287 11.08 -9.41 12.90
C PHE A 287 11.16 -10.06 14.29
N THR A 288 11.35 -11.38 14.36
CA THR A 288 11.24 -12.18 15.59
C THR A 288 12.46 -13.07 15.80
N GLY A 289 12.55 -13.71 17.00
CA GLY A 289 13.67 -14.57 17.37
C GLY A 289 14.74 -13.82 18.16
N GLU A 290 15.87 -14.49 18.42
CA GLU A 290 16.97 -13.91 19.21
C GLU A 290 17.72 -12.81 18.46
N ASN A 291 17.71 -12.82 17.12
CA ASN A 291 18.50 -11.94 16.28
C ASN A 291 17.74 -11.54 15.01
N PRO A 292 16.64 -10.76 15.13
CA PRO A 292 15.84 -10.40 13.97
C PRO A 292 16.66 -9.61 12.95
N GLU A 293 16.53 -9.91 11.66
CA GLU A 293 17.34 -9.27 10.62
C GLU A 293 17.23 -7.74 10.66
N ILE A 294 16.03 -7.22 10.91
CA ILE A 294 15.74 -5.80 10.88
C ILE A 294 16.54 -4.98 11.91
N VAL A 295 16.95 -5.59 13.03
CA VAL A 295 17.75 -4.94 14.09
C VAL A 295 19.15 -4.58 13.60
N ASN A 296 19.69 -5.37 12.66
CA ASN A 296 21.03 -5.20 12.13
C ASN A 296 21.05 -4.54 10.73
N ASN A 297 19.88 -4.18 10.20
CA ASN A 297 19.79 -3.58 8.88
C ASN A 297 20.07 -2.07 8.95
N HIS A 298 21.26 -1.69 8.54
CA HIS A 298 21.75 -0.30 8.57
C HIS A 298 21.00 0.68 7.65
N LEU A 299 20.13 0.18 6.76
CA LEU A 299 19.27 1.03 5.94
C LEU A 299 18.06 1.57 6.71
N TYR A 300 17.85 1.11 7.94
CA TYR A 300 16.75 1.55 8.79
C TYR A 300 17.27 2.09 10.12
N GLN A 301 16.56 3.06 10.65
CA GLN A 301 16.83 3.72 11.93
C GLN A 301 15.55 3.87 12.74
N ASP A 302 15.68 4.31 13.99
CA ASP A 302 14.58 4.57 14.93
C ASP A 302 13.67 3.33 15.14
N LEU A 303 14.25 2.13 15.00
CA LEU A 303 13.53 0.89 15.17
C LEU A 303 12.97 0.76 16.59
N LYS A 304 11.66 0.57 16.68
CA LYS A 304 10.96 0.19 17.91
C LYS A 304 10.00 -0.95 17.59
N GLN A 305 9.93 -1.92 18.49
CA GLN A 305 9.00 -3.04 18.32
C GLN A 305 8.46 -3.53 19.66
N ASP A 306 7.19 -3.91 19.67
CA ASP A 306 6.52 -4.64 20.75
C ASP A 306 5.75 -5.79 20.09
N LEU A 307 6.48 -6.86 19.78
CA LEU A 307 5.95 -8.05 19.13
C LEU A 307 5.92 -9.18 20.17
N LYS A 308 4.76 -9.44 20.72
CA LYS A 308 4.53 -10.62 21.57
C LYS A 308 4.54 -11.88 20.72
N PRO A 309 4.97 -13.02 21.28
CA PRO A 309 4.88 -14.28 20.55
C PRO A 309 3.46 -14.46 19.98
N TYR A 310 3.36 -14.60 18.68
CA TYR A 310 2.09 -14.91 18.01
C TYR A 310 1.73 -16.33 18.44
N MET A 311 0.79 -16.47 19.35
CA MET A 311 0.18 -17.77 19.62
C MET A 311 -0.76 -18.03 18.44
N GLN A 312 -0.38 -18.99 17.59
CA GLN A 312 -1.18 -19.51 16.49
C GLN A 312 -2.48 -20.14 17.00
#